data_572c210bcf9a6e99788777d79909f13b
#
_entry.id   572c210bcf9a6e99788777d79909f13b
#
_cell.length_a   1.000
_cell.length_b   1.000
_cell.length_c   1.000
_cell.angle_alpha   90.00
_cell.angle_beta   90.00
_cell.angle_gamma   90.00
#
_symmetry.space_group_name_H-M   'P 1'
#
loop_
_entity.id
_entity.type
_entity.pdbx_description
1 polymer ?
#
loop_
_entity_poly.entity_id
_entity_poly.type
_entity_poly.pdbx_seq_one_letter_code
_entity_poly.pdbx_strand_id
1 'polypeptide(L)'
;MVFTFLDTDKCMVFEPVILQNNRLQTLHITVDNGKVSIKAVESIPEILKTLGIDLKPIKCGGNNDDWIQEREQWHSGANFFAVGPGKLIGYSRNVHTLEELNNNGFEIIKAKHVISGKVNVNNYSKYIITIEGSELSRGGGGARCMTMPVRRKALNW
;
A
#
# COMPACT_ATOMS: atom_id res chain seq x y z
N MET A 1 6.73 6.71 -0.99
CA MET A 1 5.39 6.37 -1.52
C MET A 1 4.37 6.66 -0.44
N VAL A 2 3.21 7.20 -0.80
CA VAL A 2 2.19 7.65 0.18
C VAL A 2 0.82 6.97 -0.05
N PHE A 3 0.67 6.23 -1.14
CA PHE A 3 -0.54 5.49 -1.49
C PHE A 3 -0.20 4.22 -2.27
N THR A 4 -0.85 3.09 -1.93
CA THR A 4 -0.71 1.81 -2.65
C THR A 4 -1.99 0.98 -2.54
N PHE A 5 -2.46 0.43 -3.66
CA PHE A 5 -3.53 -0.57 -3.63
C PHE A 5 -3.04 -1.85 -2.95
N LEU A 6 -3.84 -2.39 -2.04
CA LEU A 6 -3.55 -3.64 -1.31
C LEU A 6 -4.45 -4.78 -1.76
N ASP A 7 -5.73 -4.46 -1.98
CA ASP A 7 -6.78 -5.41 -2.35
C ASP A 7 -7.81 -4.67 -3.22
N THR A 8 -8.85 -5.34 -3.64
CA THR A 8 -9.98 -4.75 -4.37
C THR A 8 -10.76 -3.73 -3.54
N ASP A 9 -10.75 -3.88 -2.20
CA ASP A 9 -11.48 -3.06 -1.23
C ASP A 9 -10.59 -2.29 -0.24
N LYS A 10 -9.24 -2.33 -0.41
CA LYS A 10 -8.30 -1.76 0.56
C LYS A 10 -7.11 -1.07 -0.10
N CYS A 11 -6.67 0.01 0.51
CA CYS A 11 -5.43 0.70 0.15
C CYS A 11 -4.61 1.04 1.40
N MET A 12 -3.29 1.13 1.22
CA MET A 12 -2.38 1.71 2.21
C MET A 12 -2.22 3.19 1.93
N VAL A 13 -2.30 4.00 2.98
CA VAL A 13 -2.12 5.44 2.89
C VAL A 13 -1.15 5.94 3.96
N PHE A 14 -0.39 6.97 3.63
CA PHE A 14 0.26 7.80 4.63
C PHE A 14 -0.71 8.93 5.01
N GLU A 15 -1.33 8.77 6.17
CA GLU A 15 -2.45 9.60 6.63
C GLU A 15 -2.18 11.10 6.55
N PRO A 16 -1.01 11.62 7.04
CA PRO A 16 -0.76 13.07 7.06
C PRO A 16 -0.79 13.72 5.67
N VAL A 17 -0.56 12.96 4.60
CA VAL A 17 -0.54 13.48 3.22
C VAL A 17 -1.86 13.23 2.49
N ILE A 18 -2.50 12.08 2.74
CA ILE A 18 -3.63 11.61 1.92
C ILE A 18 -4.98 11.94 2.56
N LEU A 19 -5.10 11.84 3.90
CA LEU A 19 -6.40 11.95 4.58
C LEU A 19 -6.54 13.23 5.42
N GLN A 20 -5.42 13.83 5.86
CA GLN A 20 -5.48 15.04 6.67
C GLN A 20 -5.56 16.28 5.78
N ASN A 21 -6.29 17.28 6.23
CA ASN A 21 -6.32 18.58 5.58
C ASN A 21 -4.98 19.30 5.85
N ASN A 22 -4.12 19.33 4.85
CA ASN A 22 -2.78 19.92 4.93
C ASN A 22 -2.52 20.84 3.72
N ARG A 23 -1.26 21.25 3.51
CA ARG A 23 -0.88 22.14 2.39
C ARG A 23 -0.93 21.45 1.01
N LEU A 24 -1.05 20.12 0.98
CA LEU A 24 -1.10 19.35 -0.26
C LEU A 24 -2.57 19.09 -0.61
N GLN A 25 -2.97 19.53 -1.79
CA GLN A 25 -4.32 19.31 -2.30
C GLN A 25 -4.34 18.14 -3.29
N THR A 26 -5.37 17.30 -3.19
CA THR A 26 -5.65 16.31 -4.22
C THR A 26 -6.37 16.99 -5.39
N LEU A 27 -5.80 16.88 -6.59
CA LEU A 27 -6.39 17.43 -7.80
C LEU A 27 -6.89 16.31 -8.71
N HIS A 28 -8.16 16.36 -9.06
CA HIS A 28 -8.75 15.51 -10.09
C HIS A 28 -8.65 16.20 -11.45
N ILE A 29 -7.86 15.63 -12.33
CA ILE A 29 -7.66 16.13 -13.70
C ILE A 29 -8.40 15.20 -14.65
N THR A 30 -9.34 15.76 -15.42
CA THR A 30 -10.05 15.04 -16.49
C THR A 30 -9.74 15.66 -17.83
N VAL A 31 -9.62 14.82 -18.86
CA VAL A 31 -9.43 15.25 -20.24
C VAL A 31 -10.56 14.64 -21.06
N ASP A 32 -11.40 15.50 -21.62
CA ASP A 32 -12.48 15.10 -22.52
C ASP A 32 -12.41 15.88 -23.82
N ASN A 33 -12.29 15.16 -24.94
CA ASN A 33 -12.19 15.74 -26.29
C ASN A 33 -11.14 16.88 -26.39
N GLY A 34 -9.98 16.69 -25.71
CA GLY A 34 -8.89 17.67 -25.67
C GLY A 34 -9.11 18.84 -24.69
N LYS A 35 -10.25 18.89 -23.99
CA LYS A 35 -10.51 19.88 -22.94
C LYS A 35 -10.07 19.34 -21.59
N VAL A 36 -9.24 20.10 -20.90
CA VAL A 36 -8.75 19.78 -19.56
C VAL A 36 -9.65 20.44 -18.52
N SER A 37 -10.08 19.66 -17.52
CA SER A 37 -10.76 20.16 -16.33
C SER A 37 -9.97 19.75 -15.10
N ILE A 38 -9.76 20.69 -14.17
CA ILE A 38 -9.03 20.48 -12.92
C ILE A 38 -9.94 20.86 -11.77
N LYS A 39 -10.13 19.95 -10.82
CA LYS A 39 -10.94 20.18 -9.62
C LYS A 39 -10.17 19.74 -8.38
N ALA A 40 -10.15 20.57 -7.34
CA ALA A 40 -9.70 20.14 -6.02
C ALA A 40 -10.74 19.17 -5.43
N VAL A 41 -10.28 18.08 -4.85
CA VAL A 41 -11.10 17.04 -4.21
C VAL A 41 -10.54 16.75 -2.82
N GLU A 42 -11.36 16.13 -1.97
CA GLU A 42 -11.02 15.92 -0.57
C GLU A 42 -9.80 15.00 -0.40
N SER A 43 -9.84 13.83 -1.03
CA SER A 43 -8.74 12.86 -0.95
C SER A 43 -8.72 11.91 -2.13
N ILE A 44 -7.62 11.14 -2.27
CA ILE A 44 -7.52 10.09 -3.30
C ILE A 44 -8.58 9.00 -3.10
N PRO A 45 -8.82 8.43 -1.90
CA PRO A 45 -9.88 7.44 -1.72
C PRO A 45 -11.27 7.96 -2.08
N GLU A 46 -11.59 9.21 -1.69
CA GLU A 46 -12.90 9.79 -1.99
C GLU A 46 -13.16 9.96 -3.50
N ILE A 47 -12.19 10.46 -4.25
CA ILE A 47 -12.37 10.57 -5.70
C ILE A 47 -12.45 9.19 -6.36
N LEU A 48 -11.67 8.21 -5.92
CA LEU A 48 -11.73 6.84 -6.44
C LEU A 48 -13.11 6.21 -6.19
N LYS A 49 -13.71 6.47 -5.03
CA LYS A 49 -15.08 6.02 -4.70
C LYS A 49 -16.10 6.56 -5.69
N THR A 50 -16.01 7.83 -6.08
CA THR A 50 -16.91 8.40 -7.10
C THR A 50 -16.73 7.77 -8.48
N LEU A 51 -15.58 7.14 -8.72
CA LEU A 51 -15.24 6.41 -9.96
C LEU A 51 -15.56 4.90 -9.87
N GLY A 52 -16.26 4.47 -8.79
CA GLY A 52 -16.65 3.07 -8.59
C GLY A 52 -15.60 2.20 -7.89
N ILE A 53 -14.51 2.78 -7.39
CA ILE A 53 -13.44 2.08 -6.66
C ILE A 53 -13.52 2.48 -5.19
N ASP A 54 -14.29 1.73 -4.39
CA ASP A 54 -14.50 1.99 -2.96
C ASP A 54 -13.41 1.30 -2.12
N LEU A 55 -12.44 2.06 -1.64
CA LEU A 55 -11.28 1.57 -0.92
C LEU A 55 -11.31 2.00 0.55
N LYS A 56 -11.20 1.05 1.46
CA LYS A 56 -10.97 1.31 2.88
C LYS A 56 -9.48 1.63 3.11
N PRO A 57 -9.13 2.83 3.57
CA PRO A 57 -7.75 3.18 3.87
C PRO A 57 -7.23 2.42 5.10
N ILE A 58 -6.01 1.90 4.99
CA ILE A 58 -5.20 1.37 6.09
C ILE A 58 -4.02 2.31 6.26
N LYS A 59 -3.71 2.71 7.50
CA LYS A 59 -2.71 3.74 7.78
C LYS A 59 -1.31 3.14 7.92
N CYS A 60 -0.36 3.68 7.18
CA CYS A 60 1.06 3.38 7.36
C CYS A 60 1.51 3.85 8.75
N GLY A 61 2.14 2.96 9.53
CA GLY A 61 2.48 3.21 10.94
C GLY A 61 1.32 3.03 11.91
N GLY A 62 0.12 2.62 11.41
CA GLY A 62 -1.07 2.40 12.21
C GLY A 62 -1.68 3.70 12.76
N ASN A 63 -2.45 3.57 13.85
CA ASN A 63 -3.06 4.70 14.56
C ASN A 63 -2.15 5.25 15.67
N ASN A 64 -0.84 5.08 15.54
CA ASN A 64 0.15 5.60 16.46
C ASN A 64 0.41 7.09 16.25
N ASP A 65 1.39 7.61 16.98
CA ASP A 65 1.79 9.00 16.84
C ASP A 65 2.40 9.30 15.46
N ASP A 66 2.47 10.58 15.13
CA ASP A 66 2.96 11.06 13.84
C ASP A 66 4.42 10.65 13.56
N TRP A 67 5.26 10.54 14.60
CA TRP A 67 6.66 10.11 14.46
C TRP A 67 6.77 8.66 14.01
N ILE A 68 5.92 7.78 14.52
CA ILE A 68 5.87 6.37 14.11
C ILE A 68 5.40 6.29 12.66
N GLN A 69 4.34 7.01 12.31
CA GLN A 69 3.81 7.05 10.94
C GLN A 69 4.88 7.58 9.97
N GLU A 70 5.54 8.69 10.29
CA GLU A 70 6.57 9.29 9.45
C GLU A 70 7.78 8.37 9.30
N ARG A 71 8.27 7.78 10.41
CA ARG A 71 9.39 6.83 10.39
C ARG A 71 9.09 5.63 9.50
N GLU A 72 7.91 5.03 9.61
CA GLU A 72 7.59 3.84 8.80
C GLU A 72 7.32 4.20 7.34
N GLN A 73 6.71 5.34 7.08
CA GLN A 73 6.58 5.85 5.71
C GLN A 73 7.96 6.08 5.08
N TRP A 74 8.90 6.70 5.82
CA TRP A 74 10.28 6.90 5.37
C TRP A 74 10.98 5.57 5.04
N HIS A 75 10.71 4.53 5.82
CA HIS A 75 11.20 3.18 5.60
C HIS A 75 10.33 2.38 4.61
N SER A 76 9.63 3.06 3.71
CA SER A 76 8.82 2.43 2.66
C SER A 76 7.65 1.57 3.18
N GLY A 77 7.06 1.94 4.32
CA GLY A 77 5.92 1.24 4.93
C GLY A 77 4.66 1.25 4.05
N ALA A 78 4.50 2.25 3.18
CA ALA A 78 3.42 2.28 2.20
C ALA A 78 3.82 1.71 0.82
N ASN A 79 4.99 1.08 0.69
CA ASN A 79 5.54 0.61 -0.59
C ASN A 79 5.47 -0.92 -0.68
N PHE A 80 4.29 -1.43 -0.99
CA PHE A 80 4.06 -2.87 -1.17
C PHE A 80 4.10 -3.26 -2.65
N PHE A 81 4.63 -4.44 -2.92
CA PHE A 81 4.46 -5.12 -4.20
C PHE A 81 3.29 -6.08 -4.10
N ALA A 82 2.22 -5.83 -4.87
CA ALA A 82 1.08 -6.72 -4.97
C ALA A 82 1.31 -7.76 -6.08
N VAL A 83 1.36 -9.04 -5.70
CA VAL A 83 1.38 -10.17 -6.65
C VAL A 83 -0.03 -10.56 -7.10
N GLY A 84 -1.03 -10.06 -6.40
CA GLY A 84 -2.45 -10.18 -6.67
C GLY A 84 -3.27 -9.44 -5.61
N PRO A 85 -4.60 -9.31 -5.76
CA PRO A 85 -5.45 -8.72 -4.75
C PRO A 85 -5.27 -9.41 -3.39
N GLY A 86 -5.02 -8.64 -2.33
CA GLY A 86 -4.77 -9.15 -0.99
C GLY A 86 -3.46 -9.93 -0.78
N LYS A 87 -2.58 -10.00 -1.78
CA LYS A 87 -1.35 -10.79 -1.76
C LYS A 87 -0.14 -9.89 -1.96
N LEU A 88 0.57 -9.61 -0.89
CA LEU A 88 1.53 -8.52 -0.81
C LEU A 88 2.94 -9.00 -0.48
N ILE A 89 3.94 -8.18 -0.84
CA ILE A 89 5.32 -8.29 -0.36
C ILE A 89 5.74 -6.91 0.18
N GLY A 90 6.37 -6.89 1.36
CA GLY A 90 6.84 -5.66 1.99
C GLY A 90 7.96 -5.91 2.99
N TYR A 91 8.47 -4.85 3.61
CA TYR A 91 9.58 -4.95 4.55
C TYR A 91 9.13 -5.33 5.96
N SER A 92 9.85 -6.27 6.58
CA SER A 92 9.59 -6.76 7.95
C SER A 92 9.84 -5.70 9.04
N ARG A 93 10.61 -4.65 8.74
CA ARG A 93 10.96 -3.63 9.72
C ARG A 93 9.81 -2.66 10.08
N ASN A 94 8.79 -2.56 9.25
CA ASN A 94 7.65 -1.64 9.45
C ASN A 94 6.60 -2.32 10.33
N VAL A 95 6.93 -2.54 11.60
CA VAL A 95 6.17 -3.42 12.50
C VAL A 95 4.76 -2.91 12.79
N HIS A 96 4.58 -1.60 12.95
CA HIS A 96 3.26 -1.01 13.22
C HIS A 96 2.35 -1.03 11.97
N THR A 97 2.94 -0.85 10.78
CA THR A 97 2.20 -1.03 9.51
C THR A 97 1.77 -2.48 9.33
N LEU A 98 2.65 -3.46 9.68
CA LEU A 98 2.31 -4.87 9.61
C LEU A 98 1.24 -5.26 10.63
N GLU A 99 1.29 -4.71 11.85
CA GLU A 99 0.26 -4.90 12.87
C GLU A 99 -1.09 -4.38 12.38
N GLU A 100 -1.12 -3.19 11.78
CA GLU A 100 -2.34 -2.61 11.22
C GLU A 100 -2.89 -3.44 10.05
N LEU A 101 -2.02 -3.99 9.20
CA LEU A 101 -2.42 -4.95 8.16
C LEU A 101 -3.03 -6.22 8.76
N ASN A 102 -2.41 -6.76 9.83
CA ASN A 102 -2.93 -7.94 10.51
C ASN A 102 -4.33 -7.69 11.11
N ASN A 103 -4.53 -6.53 11.74
CA ASN A 103 -5.83 -6.09 12.25
C ASN A 103 -6.90 -5.97 11.14
N ASN A 104 -6.46 -5.80 9.88
CA ASN A 104 -7.32 -5.73 8.70
C ASN A 104 -7.39 -7.06 7.92
N GLY A 105 -6.97 -8.17 8.52
CA GLY A 105 -7.15 -9.53 8.01
C GLY A 105 -6.05 -10.05 7.10
N PHE A 106 -4.88 -9.40 7.08
CA PHE A 106 -3.71 -9.92 6.36
C PHE A 106 -2.85 -10.79 7.27
N GLU A 107 -2.56 -12.01 6.85
CA GLU A 107 -1.61 -12.88 7.54
C GLU A 107 -0.16 -12.41 7.29
N ILE A 108 0.65 -12.32 8.37
CA ILE A 108 2.04 -11.88 8.28
C ILE A 108 2.96 -13.09 8.15
N ILE A 109 3.55 -13.28 6.97
CA ILE A 109 4.34 -14.46 6.64
C ILE A 109 5.79 -14.06 6.34
N LYS A 110 6.75 -14.66 7.03
CA LYS A 110 8.18 -14.42 6.74
C LYS A 110 8.59 -15.12 5.45
N ALA A 111 9.26 -14.42 4.55
CA ALA A 111 9.74 -14.96 3.27
C ALA A 111 10.54 -16.26 3.44
N LYS A 112 11.39 -16.35 4.47
CA LYS A 112 12.16 -17.58 4.78
C LYS A 112 11.29 -18.82 5.01
N HIS A 113 10.07 -18.67 5.55
CA HIS A 113 9.15 -19.79 5.77
C HIS A 113 8.49 -20.24 4.48
N VAL A 114 8.27 -19.33 3.53
CA VAL A 114 7.78 -19.67 2.19
C VAL A 114 8.86 -20.40 1.39
N ILE A 115 10.08 -19.85 1.39
CA ILE A 115 11.23 -20.42 0.66
C ILE A 115 11.59 -21.82 1.17
N SER A 116 11.53 -22.04 2.49
CA SER A 116 11.80 -23.35 3.09
C SER A 116 10.66 -24.36 2.97
N GLY A 117 9.52 -23.97 2.38
CA GLY A 117 8.33 -24.81 2.29
C GLY A 117 7.58 -25.03 3.61
N LYS A 118 7.98 -24.33 4.68
CA LYS A 118 7.31 -24.42 5.99
C LYS A 118 5.88 -23.87 5.96
N VAL A 119 5.65 -22.84 5.12
CA VAL A 119 4.32 -22.22 4.95
C VAL A 119 3.94 -22.24 3.48
N ASN A 120 2.73 -22.76 3.20
CA ASN A 120 2.12 -22.67 1.87
C ASN A 120 1.19 -21.45 1.85
N VAL A 121 1.55 -20.43 1.07
CA VAL A 121 0.78 -19.19 0.95
C VAL A 121 -0.61 -19.36 0.35
N ASN A 122 -0.86 -20.46 -0.37
CA ASN A 122 -2.18 -20.78 -0.94
C ASN A 122 -3.23 -21.10 0.13
N ASN A 123 -2.82 -21.35 1.36
CA ASN A 123 -3.73 -21.57 2.48
C ASN A 123 -4.36 -20.28 3.02
N TYR A 124 -3.92 -19.13 2.52
CA TYR A 124 -4.36 -17.80 3.01
C TYR A 124 -4.99 -17.00 1.88
N SER A 125 -6.14 -16.40 2.13
CA SER A 125 -6.83 -15.53 1.18
C SER A 125 -6.13 -14.17 1.05
N LYS A 126 -5.68 -13.62 2.18
CA LYS A 126 -4.97 -12.34 2.27
C LYS A 126 -3.69 -12.51 3.10
N TYR A 127 -2.58 -12.04 2.58
CA TYR A 127 -1.30 -12.16 3.26
C TYR A 127 -0.30 -11.10 2.83
N ILE A 128 0.68 -10.87 3.67
CA ILE A 128 1.90 -10.15 3.32
C ILE A 128 3.12 -11.02 3.58
N ILE A 129 3.92 -11.24 2.56
CA ILE A 129 5.25 -11.86 2.69
C ILE A 129 6.24 -10.78 3.09
N THR A 130 6.85 -10.94 4.26
CA THR A 130 7.82 -9.98 4.76
C THR A 130 9.23 -10.39 4.42
N ILE A 131 9.97 -9.44 3.82
CA ILE A 131 11.39 -9.59 3.49
C ILE A 131 12.24 -8.72 4.43
N GLU A 132 13.44 -9.19 4.72
CA GLU A 132 14.43 -8.39 5.44
C GLU A 132 14.89 -7.24 4.54
N GLY A 133 14.80 -6.02 5.04
CA GLY A 133 15.07 -4.83 4.25
C GLY A 133 15.63 -3.67 5.06
N SER A 134 16.28 -3.96 6.22
CA SER A 134 16.73 -2.93 7.16
C SER A 134 17.66 -1.90 6.53
N GLU A 135 18.52 -2.30 5.60
CA GLU A 135 19.45 -1.40 4.92
C GLU A 135 18.97 -0.96 3.52
N LEU A 136 18.11 -1.75 2.87
CA LEU A 136 17.64 -1.44 1.51
C LEU A 136 16.87 -0.12 1.45
N SER A 137 16.07 0.20 2.47
CA SER A 137 15.31 1.46 2.54
C SER A 137 16.21 2.70 2.62
N ARG A 138 17.48 2.58 3.04
CA ARG A 138 18.45 3.70 3.10
C ARG A 138 18.87 4.17 1.71
N GLY A 139 18.88 3.27 0.74
CA GLY A 139 19.11 3.60 -0.67
C GLY A 139 17.88 4.16 -1.39
N GLY A 140 16.77 4.26 -0.68
CA GLY A 140 15.47 4.63 -1.21
C GLY A 140 14.73 3.45 -1.85
N GLY A 141 13.39 3.53 -1.83
CA GLY A 141 12.52 2.51 -2.41
C GLY A 141 12.17 1.35 -1.48
N GLY A 142 11.08 0.70 -1.81
CA GLY A 142 10.53 -0.47 -1.12
C GLY A 142 10.46 -1.70 -2.01
N ALA A 143 9.70 -2.69 -1.58
CA ALA A 143 9.55 -3.96 -2.29
C ALA A 143 9.09 -3.77 -3.75
N ARG A 144 8.15 -2.86 -3.99
CA ARG A 144 7.65 -2.55 -5.34
C ARG A 144 8.74 -1.94 -6.23
N CYS A 145 9.56 -1.05 -5.69
CA CYS A 145 10.59 -0.35 -6.46
C CYS A 145 11.70 -1.29 -6.97
N MET A 146 11.88 -2.45 -6.33
CA MET A 146 12.83 -3.49 -6.73
C MET A 146 12.25 -4.48 -7.74
N THR A 147 11.01 -4.26 -8.22
CA THR A 147 10.32 -5.18 -9.13
C THR A 147 9.98 -4.50 -10.44
N MET A 148 10.05 -5.25 -11.53
CA MET A 148 9.60 -4.84 -12.86
C MET A 148 8.64 -5.92 -13.38
N PRO A 149 7.33 -5.66 -13.42
CA PRO A 149 6.39 -6.64 -13.95
C PRO A 149 6.52 -6.72 -15.47
N VAL A 150 6.92 -7.89 -15.97
CA VAL A 150 7.07 -8.15 -17.41
C VAL A 150 5.77 -8.66 -18.06
N ARG A 151 4.86 -9.24 -17.24
CA ARG A 151 3.56 -9.74 -17.69
C ARG A 151 2.55 -9.67 -16.56
N ARG A 152 1.34 -9.24 -16.87
CA ARG A 152 0.19 -9.22 -15.95
C ARG A 152 -0.98 -9.97 -16.57
N LYS A 153 -1.73 -10.70 -15.74
CA LYS A 153 -3.05 -11.22 -16.12
C LYS A 153 -4.08 -10.08 -16.01
N ALA A 154 -5.16 -10.18 -16.80
CA ALA A 154 -6.31 -9.31 -16.59
C ALA A 154 -6.90 -9.57 -15.21
N LEU A 155 -7.36 -8.51 -14.55
CA LEU A 155 -8.11 -8.59 -13.30
C LEU A 155 -9.60 -8.44 -13.62
N ASN A 156 -10.41 -9.31 -13.02
CA ASN A 156 -11.85 -9.11 -12.94
C ASN A 156 -12.11 -8.32 -11.65
N TRP A 157 -12.53 -7.08 -11.82
CA TRP A 157 -12.93 -6.17 -10.74
C TRP A 157 -14.36 -6.44 -10.30
#